data_3d77dcbe36d78dea218760907af66ec2
#
_entry.id   3d77dcbe36d78dea218760907af66ec2
#
_cell.length_a   1.000
_cell.length_b   1.000
_cell.length_c   1.000
_cell.angle_alpha   90.00
_cell.angle_beta   90.00
_cell.angle_gamma   90.00
#
_symmetry.space_group_name_H-M   'P 1'
#
loop_
_entity.id
_entity.type
_entity.pdbx_description
1 polymer ?
#
loop_
_entity_poly.entity_id
_entity_poly.type
_entity_poly.pdbx_seq_one_letter_code
_entity_poly.pdbx_strand_id
1 'polypeptide(L)' 'MSERINGTVKWFNGDKGFGFIEREGGADVFVHFSAIQGDGFKNLQEGQKVEFVVEKGPKGPQATNVTVLS' A
#
# COMPACT_ATOMS: atom_id res chain seq x y z
N MET A 1 -13.74 6.01 -11.34
CA MET A 1 -14.05 6.16 -9.93
C MET A 1 -13.13 5.30 -9.08
N SER A 2 -12.60 5.91 -8.06
CA SER A 2 -11.69 5.20 -7.18
C SER A 2 -12.47 4.41 -6.13
N GLU A 3 -12.04 3.21 -5.89
CA GLU A 3 -12.66 2.32 -4.93
C GLU A 3 -11.62 1.86 -3.94
N ARG A 4 -11.94 1.95 -2.64
CA ARG A 4 -11.01 1.51 -1.62
C ARG A 4 -11.13 0.02 -1.42
N ILE A 5 -9.99 -0.64 -1.35
CA ILE A 5 -9.95 -2.08 -1.11
C ILE A 5 -9.01 -2.37 0.05
N ASN A 6 -9.16 -3.57 0.62
CA ASN A 6 -8.33 -4.00 1.73
C ASN A 6 -7.24 -4.92 1.25
N GLY A 7 -6.10 -4.85 1.91
CA GLY A 7 -5.00 -5.73 1.61
C GLY A 7 -4.12 -5.96 2.82
N THR A 8 -3.07 -6.74 2.60
CA THR A 8 -2.10 -7.06 3.65
C THR A 8 -0.71 -6.72 3.13
N VAL A 9 0.08 -6.04 3.94
CA VAL A 9 1.44 -5.69 3.55
C VAL A 9 2.25 -6.97 3.38
N LYS A 10 2.79 -7.16 2.18
CA LYS A 10 3.64 -8.31 1.91
C LYS A 10 5.04 -8.05 2.40
N TRP A 11 5.58 -6.89 2.07
CA TRP A 11 6.86 -6.41 2.60
C TRP A 11 6.97 -4.92 2.33
N PHE A 12 7.79 -4.27 3.12
CA PHE A 12 8.03 -2.85 2.94
C PHE A 12 9.44 -2.53 3.39
N ASN A 13 10.14 -1.75 2.56
CA ASN A 13 11.50 -1.32 2.87
C ASN A 13 11.47 0.15 3.27
N GLY A 14 11.61 0.42 4.57
CA GLY A 14 11.55 1.79 5.09
C GLY A 14 12.69 2.67 4.62
N ASP A 15 13.85 2.07 4.36
CA ASP A 15 15.00 2.85 3.88
C ASP A 15 14.80 3.34 2.46
N LYS A 16 14.23 2.52 1.61
CA LYS A 16 13.97 2.89 0.23
C LYS A 16 12.61 3.54 0.04
N GLY A 17 11.72 3.33 1.00
CA GLY A 17 10.42 3.98 1.00
C GLY A 17 9.38 3.36 0.09
N PHE A 18 9.47 2.06 -0.19
CA PHE A 18 8.48 1.38 -1.01
C PHE A 18 8.33 -0.09 -0.61
N GLY A 19 7.26 -0.68 -1.09
CA GLY A 19 6.98 -2.08 -0.82
C GLY A 19 5.84 -2.58 -1.65
N PHE A 20 5.28 -3.71 -1.25
CA PHE A 20 4.15 -4.33 -1.95
C PHE A 20 3.08 -4.75 -0.97
N ILE A 21 1.83 -4.63 -1.42
CA ILE A 21 0.65 -5.02 -0.66
C ILE A 21 -0.03 -6.15 -1.43
N GLU A 22 -0.32 -7.25 -0.74
CA GLU A 22 -1.11 -8.32 -1.30
C GLU A 22 -2.59 -7.94 -1.23
N ARG A 23 -3.32 -8.26 -2.28
CA ARG A 23 -4.76 -8.06 -2.29
C ARG A 23 -5.43 -9.32 -2.78
N GLU A 24 -6.67 -9.49 -2.36
CA GLU A 24 -7.46 -10.65 -2.75
C GLU A 24 -7.87 -10.55 -4.22
N GLY A 25 -7.70 -11.64 -4.93
CA GLY A 25 -8.16 -11.72 -6.30
C GLY A 25 -7.39 -10.95 -7.33
N GLY A 26 -6.18 -10.49 -6.99
CA GLY A 26 -5.39 -9.72 -7.93
C GLY A 26 -3.91 -9.79 -7.65
N ALA A 27 -3.13 -9.15 -8.51
CA ALA A 27 -1.68 -9.09 -8.36
C ALA A 27 -1.30 -8.15 -7.22
N ASP A 28 -0.09 -8.33 -6.70
CA ASP A 28 0.44 -7.44 -5.67
C ASP A 28 0.46 -6.00 -6.18
N VAL A 29 0.26 -5.09 -5.25
CA VAL A 29 0.17 -3.66 -5.58
C VAL A 29 1.39 -2.95 -5.01
N PHE A 30 2.04 -2.16 -5.85
CA PHE A 30 3.18 -1.36 -5.42
C PHE A 30 2.71 -0.23 -4.50
N VAL A 31 3.46 0.05 -3.44
CA VAL A 31 3.16 1.16 -2.54
C VAL A 31 4.43 1.96 -2.26
N HIS A 32 4.30 3.27 -2.30
CA HIS A 32 5.39 4.19 -1.96
C HIS A 32 5.03 4.92 -0.67
N PHE A 33 6.05 5.28 0.12
CA PHE A 33 5.79 5.90 1.41
C PHE A 33 4.95 7.17 1.30
N SER A 34 5.05 7.88 0.19
CA SER A 34 4.28 9.11 -0.01
C SER A 34 2.78 8.85 -0.12
N ALA A 35 2.39 7.60 -0.39
CA ALA A 35 0.97 7.23 -0.51
C ALA A 35 0.36 6.86 0.84
N ILE A 36 1.17 6.73 1.88
CA ILE A 36 0.69 6.33 3.19
C ILE A 36 0.14 7.55 3.92
N GLN A 37 -1.10 7.45 4.39
CA GLN A 37 -1.75 8.53 5.11
C GLN A 37 -1.37 8.50 6.58
N GLY A 38 -1.33 9.66 7.22
CA GLY A 38 -1.08 9.77 8.64
C GLY A 38 0.11 10.66 8.95
N ASP A 39 0.22 11.03 10.21
CA ASP A 39 1.30 11.87 10.70
C ASP A 39 2.41 10.97 11.24
N GLY A 40 3.64 11.37 10.99
CA GLY A 40 4.79 10.68 11.56
C GLY A 40 5.20 9.46 10.75
N PHE A 41 5.03 8.31 11.31
CA PHE A 41 5.52 7.09 10.69
C PHE A 41 4.87 6.76 9.37
N LYS A 42 5.66 6.76 8.31
CA LYS A 42 5.22 6.30 7.00
C LYS A 42 5.94 5.00 6.69
N ASN A 43 5.76 4.05 7.57
CA ASN A 43 6.45 2.77 7.50
C ASN A 43 5.44 1.66 7.73
N LEU A 44 5.43 0.69 6.84
CA LEU A 44 4.52 -0.43 6.94
C LEU A 44 5.28 -1.66 7.40
N GLN A 45 4.57 -2.53 8.12
CA GLN A 45 5.15 -3.77 8.60
C GLN A 45 4.50 -4.95 7.88
N GLU A 46 5.29 -5.98 7.70
CA GLU A 46 4.83 -7.22 7.07
C GLU A 46 3.62 -7.78 7.83
N GLY A 47 2.59 -8.13 7.09
CA GLY A 47 1.38 -8.69 7.68
C GLY A 47 0.37 -7.66 8.17
N GLN A 48 0.69 -6.39 8.08
CA GLN A 48 -0.20 -5.33 8.54
C GLN A 48 -1.39 -5.18 7.60
N LYS A 49 -2.57 -4.93 8.17
CA LYS A 49 -3.78 -4.73 7.36
C LYS A 49 -3.91 -3.28 6.97
N VAL A 50 -4.19 -3.05 5.70
CA VAL A 50 -4.31 -1.70 5.16
C VAL A 50 -5.50 -1.59 4.23
N GLU A 51 -5.95 -0.35 4.03
CA GLU A 51 -6.99 -0.03 3.08
C GLU A 51 -6.41 1.00 2.12
N PHE A 52 -6.69 0.86 0.84
CA PHE A 52 -6.07 1.74 -0.15
C PHE A 52 -6.88 1.77 -1.44
N VAL A 53 -6.50 2.68 -2.32
CA VAL A 53 -7.06 2.81 -3.66
C VAL A 53 -6.03 2.31 -4.66
N VAL A 54 -6.47 1.53 -5.64
CA VAL A 54 -5.57 1.05 -6.69
C VAL A 54 -5.66 1.98 -7.89
N GLU A 55 -4.52 2.46 -8.34
CA GLU A 55 -4.43 3.29 -9.53
C GLU A 55 -3.33 2.77 -10.43
N LYS A 56 -3.42 3.09 -11.70
CA LYS A 56 -2.37 2.72 -12.63
C LYS A 56 -1.17 3.64 -12.45
N GLY A 57 0.00 3.05 -12.28
CA GLY A 57 1.23 3.79 -12.20
C GLY A 57 2.21 3.30 -13.25
N PRO A 58 3.39 3.92 -13.31
CA PRO A 58 4.41 3.54 -14.31
C PRO A 58 4.86 2.09 -14.20
N LYS A 59 4.75 1.51 -13.03
CA LYS A 59 5.18 0.13 -12.78
C LYS A 59 4.02 -0.85 -12.69
N GLY A 60 2.81 -0.40 -13.02
CA GLY A 60 1.61 -1.23 -12.92
C GLY A 60 0.69 -0.75 -11.81
N PRO A 61 -0.13 -1.65 -11.24
CA PRO A 61 -1.04 -1.25 -10.17
C PRO A 61 -0.29 -0.65 -8.98
N GLN A 62 -0.77 0.48 -8.50
CA GLN A 62 -0.12 1.22 -7.43
C GLN A 62 -1.14 1.61 -6.38
N ALA A 63 -0.77 1.46 -5.12
CA ALA A 63 -1.64 1.84 -4.01
C ALA A 63 -1.50 3.33 -3.72
N THR A 64 -2.64 3.98 -3.50
CA THR A 64 -2.69 5.39 -3.10
C THR A 64 -3.64 5.52 -1.92
N ASN A 65 -3.50 6.60 -1.17
CA ASN A 65 -4.35 6.86 0.01
C ASN A 65 -4.37 5.66 0.97
N VAL A 66 -3.20 5.15 1.25
CA VAL A 66 -3.06 3.96 2.09
C VAL A 66 -3.32 4.33 3.55
N THR A 67 -4.23 3.60 4.18
CA THR A 67 -4.57 3.80 5.59
C THR A 67 -4.35 2.48 6.32
N VAL A 68 -3.63 2.54 7.42
CA VAL A 68 -3.37 1.36 8.23
C VAL A 68 -4.59 1.05 9.08
N LEU A 69 -5.06 -0.20 9.02
CA LEU A 69 -6.25 -0.64 9.76
C LEU A 69 -5.90 -1.34 11.07
N SER A 70 -4.69 -1.86 11.18
CA SER A 70 -4.30 -2.57 12.40
C SER A 70 -2.83 -2.39 12.70
#